data_c047086b313b0a7519dcd3a29d7deac5
#
_entry.id   c047086b313b0a7519dcd3a29d7deac5
#
_cell.length_a   1.000
_cell.length_b   1.000
_cell.length_c   1.000
_cell.angle_alpha   90.00
_cell.angle_beta   90.00
_cell.angle_gamma   90.00
#
_symmetry.space_group_name_H-M   'P 1'
#
loop_
_entity.id
_entity.type
_entity.pdbx_description
1 polymer ?
#
loop_
_entity_poly.entity_id
_entity_poly.type
_entity_poly.pdbx_seq_one_letter_code
_entity_poly.pdbx_strand_id
1 'polypeptide(L)'
;MSKLAKRIFSLLLVLLVVLPASNKIYASPSDKIYSILEKGGENSGITNPLLLRALGKDEKKSVKIITTKEELKNIDRPTKVINDNSYILGIDISKWNGNIDWKAVKKANIDFVIVRAGYGTGYVDPYFKINIENAIKNNLMIGIYWFSYSYTYQGAKLEAEKCYKTIRKYKDNITLPVFWDFEYDSVNFANRKGYHISEKLASGMADTFCTTIKNKGFRAGIYTNIDYANNYFSKEVLNKYHTWIAQWTSTCTYKDHYIMWQCTDNFRINGKKFDLNRLYINRYKYDAQQSKARTKMTVSATAYSGDGITSTMIKPYWGVIAVDPSVIPYGSLVYIPYFDKYFVAEDCGGGIIGKRIDIFMNSEAECRKWGVKTIDIYIIE
;
A
#
# COMPACT_ATOMS: atom_id res chain seq x y z
N MET A 1 12.26 44.30 25.64
CA MET A 1 11.31 44.12 24.51
C MET A 1 9.97 43.64 25.07
N SER A 2 8.90 44.35 24.74
CA SER A 2 7.55 44.04 25.24
C SER A 2 7.01 42.73 24.63
N LYS A 3 6.07 42.09 25.33
CA LYS A 3 5.39 40.88 24.84
C LYS A 3 4.76 41.06 23.43
N LEU A 4 4.42 42.31 23.08
CA LEU A 4 3.90 42.68 21.77
C LEU A 4 4.99 42.60 20.68
N ALA A 5 6.21 43.06 20.96
CA ALA A 5 7.34 43.02 20.05
C ALA A 5 7.77 41.56 19.72
N LYS A 6 7.70 40.64 20.70
CA LYS A 6 7.96 39.21 20.47
C LYS A 6 6.89 38.56 19.60
N ARG A 7 5.62 38.97 19.72
CA ARG A 7 4.54 38.47 18.85
C ARG A 7 4.65 38.99 17.42
N ILE A 8 5.03 40.25 17.23
CA ILE A 8 5.24 40.83 15.90
C ILE A 8 6.46 40.20 15.22
N PHE A 9 7.54 39.95 15.97
CA PHE A 9 8.73 39.30 15.46
C PHE A 9 8.45 37.83 15.06
N SER A 10 7.63 37.09 15.83
CA SER A 10 7.20 35.73 15.49
C SER A 10 6.28 35.73 14.26
N LEU A 11 5.41 36.72 14.07
CA LEU A 11 4.58 36.86 12.88
C LEU A 11 5.38 37.26 11.63
N LEU A 12 6.40 38.17 11.80
CA LEU A 12 7.29 38.56 10.72
C LEU A 12 8.23 37.42 10.28
N LEU A 13 8.67 36.57 11.20
CA LEU A 13 9.47 35.36 10.85
C LEU A 13 8.65 34.35 10.05
N VAL A 14 7.36 34.22 10.33
CA VAL A 14 6.44 33.38 9.54
C VAL A 14 6.14 33.99 8.17
N LEU A 15 6.15 35.32 8.02
CA LEU A 15 5.96 35.98 6.72
C LEU A 15 7.25 36.03 5.87
N LEU A 16 8.43 36.08 6.49
CA LEU A 16 9.72 36.08 5.77
C LEU A 16 10.13 34.70 5.20
N VAL A 17 9.52 33.64 5.66
CA VAL A 17 9.71 32.28 5.10
C VAL A 17 8.87 32.05 3.83
N VAL A 18 8.07 33.03 3.41
CA VAL A 18 7.18 32.96 2.24
C VAL A 18 7.64 33.85 1.09
N LEU A 19 8.91 34.20 0.98
CA LEU A 19 9.44 34.88 -0.19
C LEU A 19 9.99 33.91 -1.23
N PRO A 20 9.72 34.12 -2.52
CA PRO A 20 9.97 33.16 -3.57
C PRO A 20 11.41 33.20 -4.06
N ALA A 21 12.27 32.43 -3.49
CA ALA A 21 13.49 32.02 -4.16
C ALA A 21 14.02 30.74 -3.55
N SER A 22 14.07 29.71 -4.37
CA SER A 22 14.82 28.49 -4.21
C SER A 22 14.55 27.63 -2.95
N ASN A 23 13.85 26.51 -3.16
CA ASN A 23 14.05 25.25 -2.45
C ASN A 23 14.21 25.31 -0.93
N LYS A 24 13.15 25.03 -0.23
CA LYS A 24 13.01 24.44 1.10
C LYS A 24 11.99 25.21 1.96
N ILE A 25 10.73 24.86 1.76
CA ILE A 25 9.73 25.13 2.80
C ILE A 25 9.82 23.96 3.78
N TYR A 26 10.50 24.17 4.89
CA TYR A 26 10.42 23.31 6.07
C TYR A 26 9.28 23.83 6.96
N ALA A 27 8.06 23.61 6.56
CA ALA A 27 6.92 23.65 7.48
C ALA A 27 6.43 22.22 7.60
N SER A 28 6.26 21.71 8.81
CA SER A 28 5.54 20.48 9.02
C SER A 28 4.17 20.63 8.34
N PRO A 29 3.89 19.94 7.25
CA PRO A 29 2.69 20.19 6.45
C PRO A 29 1.43 19.64 7.10
N SER A 30 1.58 18.91 8.20
CA SER A 30 0.58 18.03 8.75
C SER A 30 -0.70 18.72 9.19
N ASP A 31 -0.61 19.73 10.05
CA ASP A 31 -1.81 20.24 10.73
C ASP A 31 -2.78 21.01 9.83
N LYS A 32 -2.30 21.73 8.80
CA LYS A 32 -3.17 22.48 7.88
C LYS A 32 -3.76 21.61 6.77
N ILE A 33 -2.98 20.70 6.23
CA ILE A 33 -3.43 19.81 5.15
C ILE A 33 -4.49 18.85 5.68
N TYR A 34 -4.25 18.28 6.86
CA TYR A 34 -5.19 17.34 7.47
C TYR A 34 -6.44 18.02 8.04
N SER A 35 -6.34 19.25 8.54
CA SER A 35 -7.53 20.03 8.94
C SER A 35 -8.45 20.34 7.76
N ILE A 36 -7.91 20.42 6.55
CA ILE A 36 -8.70 20.61 5.31
C ILE A 36 -9.34 19.28 4.90
N LEU A 37 -8.64 18.16 5.04
CA LEU A 37 -9.19 16.83 4.78
C LEU A 37 -10.26 16.45 5.81
N GLU A 38 -10.11 16.85 7.08
CA GLU A 38 -11.13 16.65 8.13
C GLU A 38 -12.36 17.55 7.95
N LYS A 39 -12.17 18.78 7.46
CA LYS A 39 -13.26 19.76 7.23
C LYS A 39 -13.94 19.60 5.88
N GLY A 40 -13.53 18.63 5.06
CA GLY A 40 -14.08 18.36 3.75
C GLY A 40 -15.58 18.10 3.76
N GLY A 41 -16.33 19.19 3.91
CA GLY A 41 -17.70 19.28 3.44
C GLY A 41 -17.73 19.17 1.92
N GLU A 42 -18.82 18.76 1.38
CA GLU A 42 -19.08 18.30 -0.01
C GLU A 42 -18.58 19.19 -1.17
N ASN A 43 -17.84 20.27 -0.93
CA ASN A 43 -17.40 21.24 -1.95
C ASN A 43 -15.99 21.81 -1.78
N SER A 44 -15.08 21.21 -1.04
CA SER A 44 -13.73 21.72 -0.94
C SER A 44 -12.80 21.16 -2.03
N GLY A 45 -12.98 21.62 -3.25
CA GLY A 45 -11.88 21.60 -4.20
C GLY A 45 -10.71 22.36 -3.59
N ILE A 46 -9.53 21.74 -3.45
CA ILE A 46 -8.33 22.44 -3.01
C ILE A 46 -7.94 23.42 -4.11
N THR A 47 -8.43 24.66 -4.00
CA THR A 47 -8.16 25.72 -4.95
C THR A 47 -7.06 26.68 -4.48
N ASN A 48 -6.51 26.47 -3.26
CA ASN A 48 -5.45 27.31 -2.73
C ASN A 48 -4.11 26.99 -3.40
N PRO A 49 -3.55 27.90 -4.23
CA PRO A 49 -2.28 27.66 -4.92
C PRO A 49 -1.10 27.36 -4.00
N LEU A 50 -1.08 27.93 -2.79
CA LEU A 50 -0.02 27.71 -1.81
C LEU A 50 -0.08 26.30 -1.22
N LEU A 51 -1.28 25.76 -1.04
CA LEU A 51 -1.48 24.40 -0.56
C LEU A 51 -1.10 23.37 -1.65
N LEU A 52 -1.47 23.64 -2.89
CA LEU A 52 -1.09 22.83 -4.05
C LEU A 52 0.44 22.80 -4.24
N ARG A 53 1.10 23.93 -3.99
CA ARG A 53 2.56 24.04 -4.04
C ARG A 53 3.26 23.32 -2.87
N ALA A 54 2.71 23.42 -1.65
CA ALA A 54 3.20 22.67 -0.48
C ALA A 54 3.02 21.16 -0.63
N LEU A 55 2.06 20.73 -1.45
CA LEU A 55 1.81 19.32 -1.79
C LEU A 55 2.67 18.81 -2.96
N GLY A 56 3.63 19.59 -3.45
CA GLY A 56 4.54 19.19 -4.52
C GLY A 56 3.90 19.20 -5.91
N LYS A 57 2.83 19.95 -6.10
CA LYS A 57 2.23 20.16 -7.42
C LYS A 57 2.93 21.30 -8.14
N ASP A 58 3.90 20.99 -8.96
CA ASP A 58 4.26 21.87 -10.07
C ASP A 58 3.20 21.73 -11.16
N GLU A 59 2.76 22.86 -11.74
CA GLU A 59 1.64 22.93 -12.69
C GLU A 59 1.79 22.08 -13.96
N LYS A 60 2.94 21.42 -14.15
CA LYS A 60 3.25 20.60 -15.33
C LYS A 60 3.38 19.10 -15.07
N LYS A 61 3.36 18.63 -13.80
CA LYS A 61 3.35 17.19 -13.45
C LYS A 61 2.43 16.97 -12.24
N SER A 62 1.15 16.91 -12.49
CA SER A 62 0.16 16.76 -11.44
C SER A 62 0.18 15.36 -10.84
N VAL A 63 0.69 15.25 -9.62
CA VAL A 63 0.31 14.15 -8.72
C VAL A 63 -1.15 14.40 -8.33
N LYS A 64 -2.05 13.57 -8.81
CA LYS A 64 -3.46 13.68 -8.44
C LYS A 64 -3.64 13.12 -7.03
N ILE A 65 -3.77 14.01 -6.04
CA ILE A 65 -4.23 13.63 -4.70
C ILE A 65 -5.73 13.41 -4.82
N ILE A 66 -6.19 12.22 -4.52
CA ILE A 66 -7.59 11.91 -4.55
C ILE A 66 -8.19 12.37 -3.25
N THR A 67 -8.99 13.40 -3.34
CA THR A 67 -9.57 14.09 -2.19
C THR A 67 -11.09 14.01 -2.14
N THR A 68 -11.73 13.55 -3.22
CA THR A 68 -13.18 13.47 -3.31
C THR A 68 -13.66 12.03 -3.51
N LYS A 69 -14.87 11.77 -3.05
CA LYS A 69 -15.55 10.46 -3.23
C LYS A 69 -15.68 10.08 -4.71
N GLU A 70 -15.69 11.06 -5.59
CA GLU A 70 -15.83 10.90 -7.05
C GLU A 70 -14.47 10.58 -7.69
N GLU A 71 -13.40 11.19 -7.23
CA GLU A 71 -12.03 10.87 -7.63
C GLU A 71 -11.61 9.49 -7.16
N LEU A 72 -12.02 9.07 -5.96
CA LEU A 72 -11.81 7.71 -5.47
C LEU A 72 -12.59 6.67 -6.28
N LYS A 73 -13.84 6.96 -6.67
CA LYS A 73 -14.59 6.11 -7.60
C LYS A 73 -13.91 5.98 -8.97
N ASN A 74 -13.19 7.00 -9.39
CA ASN A 74 -12.49 7.02 -10.67
C ASN A 74 -11.11 6.35 -10.65
N ILE A 75 -10.56 6.02 -9.47
CA ILE A 75 -9.36 5.15 -9.37
C ILE A 75 -9.69 3.72 -9.78
N ASP A 76 -10.89 3.26 -9.49
CA ASP A 76 -11.38 1.94 -9.90
C ASP A 76 -11.57 1.84 -11.43
N ARG A 77 -11.48 2.96 -12.13
CA ARG A 77 -11.56 2.99 -13.58
C ARG A 77 -10.18 3.32 -14.14
N PRO A 78 -9.56 2.43 -14.89
CA PRO A 78 -8.38 2.79 -15.65
C PRO A 78 -8.79 3.78 -16.72
N THR A 79 -8.86 5.05 -16.35
CA THR A 79 -8.83 6.11 -17.33
C THR A 79 -7.51 6.06 -18.09
N LYS A 80 -7.52 6.37 -19.31
CA LYS A 80 -6.54 6.23 -20.40
C LYS A 80 -5.10 6.70 -20.11
N VAL A 81 -4.80 7.20 -18.94
CA VAL A 81 -3.47 7.63 -18.53
C VAL A 81 -3.27 7.11 -17.10
N ILE A 82 -2.71 5.93 -17.00
CA ILE A 82 -2.12 5.48 -15.76
C ILE A 82 -0.83 6.28 -15.61
N ASN A 83 -0.94 7.44 -14.96
CA ASN A 83 0.21 8.22 -14.57
C ASN A 83 0.97 7.41 -13.51
N ASP A 84 2.30 7.29 -13.60
CA ASP A 84 3.16 6.61 -12.61
C ASP A 84 2.95 7.08 -11.18
N ASN A 85 2.27 8.20 -11.00
CA ASN A 85 1.95 8.83 -9.73
C ASN A 85 0.52 8.58 -9.23
N SER A 86 -0.28 7.74 -9.87
CA SER A 86 -1.60 7.37 -9.37
C SER A 86 -1.47 6.49 -8.12
N TYR A 87 -2.15 6.84 -7.04
CA TYR A 87 -2.14 6.10 -5.79
C TYR A 87 -3.52 6.04 -5.14
N ILE A 88 -3.71 5.04 -4.29
CA ILE A 88 -4.82 4.93 -3.36
C ILE A 88 -4.33 5.19 -1.93
N LEU A 89 -5.25 5.53 -1.03
CA LEU A 89 -4.94 5.86 0.36
C LEU A 89 -5.20 4.69 1.29
N GLY A 90 -4.31 4.49 2.22
CA GLY A 90 -4.43 3.50 3.27
C GLY A 90 -3.85 3.97 4.59
N ILE A 91 -4.17 3.24 5.63
CA ILE A 91 -3.57 3.42 6.96
C ILE A 91 -2.87 2.14 7.39
N ASP A 92 -1.81 2.27 8.17
CA ASP A 92 -1.30 1.12 8.90
C ASP A 92 -1.70 1.18 10.37
N ILE A 93 -1.94 0.01 10.94
CA ILE A 93 -2.60 -0.11 12.24
C ILE A 93 -2.04 -1.24 13.10
N SER A 94 -2.08 -1.02 14.40
CA SER A 94 -1.62 -1.98 15.41
C SER A 94 -2.41 -1.83 16.72
N LYS A 95 -1.98 -2.50 17.76
CA LYS A 95 -2.53 -2.32 19.12
C LYS A 95 -2.50 -0.87 19.60
N TRP A 96 -1.58 -0.06 19.10
CA TRP A 96 -1.44 1.34 19.52
C TRP A 96 -2.60 2.22 19.07
N ASN A 97 -3.32 1.83 18.02
CA ASN A 97 -4.52 2.52 17.59
C ASN A 97 -5.75 2.15 18.44
N GLY A 98 -5.68 1.10 19.29
CA GLY A 98 -6.82 0.67 20.13
C GLY A 98 -8.07 0.38 19.29
N ASN A 99 -9.25 0.70 19.82
CA ASN A 99 -10.50 0.52 19.09
C ASN A 99 -10.63 1.55 17.97
N ILE A 100 -10.90 1.08 16.76
CA ILE A 100 -11.01 1.90 15.54
C ILE A 100 -12.46 2.06 15.14
N ASP A 101 -12.87 3.29 14.83
CA ASP A 101 -14.14 3.57 14.18
C ASP A 101 -14.04 3.29 12.67
N TRP A 102 -14.39 2.07 12.29
CA TRP A 102 -14.30 1.62 10.90
C TRP A 102 -15.27 2.34 9.96
N LYS A 103 -16.40 2.85 10.49
CA LYS A 103 -17.30 3.69 9.68
C LYS A 103 -16.64 5.01 9.33
N ALA A 104 -15.93 5.60 10.28
CA ALA A 104 -15.15 6.81 10.04
C ALA A 104 -13.97 6.56 9.09
N VAL A 105 -13.27 5.43 9.22
CA VAL A 105 -12.22 5.01 8.27
C VAL A 105 -12.76 4.94 6.84
N LYS A 106 -13.92 4.29 6.66
CA LYS A 106 -14.57 4.21 5.34
C LYS A 106 -14.99 5.58 4.82
N LYS A 107 -15.51 6.44 5.69
CA LYS A 107 -15.93 7.82 5.35
C LYS A 107 -14.72 8.70 4.98
N ALA A 108 -13.54 8.42 5.54
CA ALA A 108 -12.28 9.10 5.21
C ALA A 108 -11.67 8.65 3.87
N ASN A 109 -12.39 7.82 3.09
CA ASN A 109 -11.96 7.30 1.80
C ASN A 109 -10.63 6.53 1.87
N ILE A 110 -10.50 5.71 2.89
CA ILE A 110 -9.39 4.76 3.02
C ILE A 110 -9.74 3.50 2.23
N ASP A 111 -8.85 3.09 1.33
CA ASP A 111 -9.04 1.95 0.42
C ASP A 111 -8.37 0.68 0.94
N PHE A 112 -7.29 0.83 1.71
CA PHE A 112 -6.54 -0.31 2.23
C PHE A 112 -6.06 -0.09 3.66
N VAL A 113 -5.74 -1.20 4.31
CA VAL A 113 -5.04 -1.18 5.60
C VAL A 113 -3.86 -2.14 5.59
N ILE A 114 -2.79 -1.78 6.30
CA ILE A 114 -1.68 -2.67 6.61
C ILE A 114 -1.77 -2.98 8.11
N VAL A 115 -2.06 -4.24 8.44
CA VAL A 115 -2.35 -4.65 9.82
C VAL A 115 -1.12 -5.31 10.45
N ARG A 116 -0.70 -4.83 11.61
CA ARG A 116 0.36 -5.52 12.35
C ARG A 116 -0.11 -6.89 12.81
N ALA A 117 0.52 -7.95 12.31
CA ALA A 117 0.21 -9.30 12.77
C ALA A 117 0.96 -9.63 14.08
N GLY A 118 2.13 -9.06 14.28
CA GLY A 118 2.92 -9.27 15.47
C GLY A 118 4.32 -8.66 15.39
N TYR A 119 5.20 -9.09 16.29
CA TYR A 119 6.56 -8.59 16.38
C TYR A 119 7.50 -9.61 17.04
N GLY A 120 8.78 -9.53 16.70
CA GLY A 120 9.81 -10.42 17.23
C GLY A 120 9.49 -11.89 16.97
N THR A 121 10.18 -12.78 17.65
CA THR A 121 10.12 -14.23 17.41
C THR A 121 8.86 -14.92 17.94
N GLY A 122 7.94 -14.22 18.59
CA GLY A 122 6.82 -14.92 19.23
C GLY A 122 5.54 -14.14 19.53
N TYR A 123 5.53 -12.85 19.40
CA TYR A 123 4.44 -12.03 19.90
C TYR A 123 3.43 -11.67 18.80
N VAL A 124 2.21 -12.14 18.94
CA VAL A 124 1.08 -11.72 18.10
C VAL A 124 0.53 -10.40 18.62
N ASP A 125 0.22 -9.46 17.71
CA ASP A 125 -0.43 -8.21 18.12
C ASP A 125 -1.81 -8.50 18.71
N PRO A 126 -2.11 -8.05 19.94
CA PRO A 126 -3.38 -8.36 20.61
C PRO A 126 -4.61 -7.83 19.87
N TYR A 127 -4.46 -6.82 19.01
CA TYR A 127 -5.53 -6.28 18.19
C TYR A 127 -5.56 -6.88 16.76
N PHE A 128 -4.61 -7.75 16.41
CA PHE A 128 -4.53 -8.31 15.07
C PHE A 128 -5.87 -8.91 14.61
N LYS A 129 -6.42 -9.81 15.41
CA LYS A 129 -7.66 -10.50 15.05
C LYS A 129 -8.82 -9.52 14.81
N ILE A 130 -9.04 -8.61 15.74
CA ILE A 130 -10.16 -7.66 15.64
C ILE A 130 -9.95 -6.69 14.46
N ASN A 131 -8.71 -6.27 14.22
CA ASN A 131 -8.39 -5.35 13.13
C ASN A 131 -8.59 -6.00 11.75
N ILE A 132 -8.06 -7.20 11.54
CA ILE A 132 -8.20 -7.87 10.25
C ILE A 132 -9.65 -8.26 9.94
N GLU A 133 -10.39 -8.78 10.94
CA GLU A 133 -11.80 -9.15 10.76
C GLU A 133 -12.69 -7.92 10.46
N ASN A 134 -12.39 -6.77 11.07
CA ASN A 134 -13.11 -5.54 10.73
C ASN A 134 -12.68 -4.97 9.38
N ALA A 135 -11.42 -5.08 8.99
CA ALA A 135 -10.96 -4.68 7.66
C ALA A 135 -11.69 -5.48 6.56
N ILE A 136 -11.79 -6.81 6.74
CA ILE A 136 -12.55 -7.70 5.86
C ILE A 136 -14.02 -7.24 5.79
N LYS A 137 -14.67 -7.05 6.95
CA LYS A 137 -16.08 -6.63 7.03
C LYS A 137 -16.35 -5.29 6.33
N ASN A 138 -15.35 -4.41 6.26
CA ASN A 138 -15.46 -3.10 5.62
C ASN A 138 -14.94 -3.08 4.18
N ASN A 139 -14.64 -4.25 3.60
CA ASN A 139 -14.17 -4.41 2.21
C ASN A 139 -12.95 -3.54 1.89
N LEU A 140 -11.96 -3.56 2.78
CA LEU A 140 -10.67 -2.89 2.56
C LEU A 140 -9.68 -3.90 1.97
N MET A 141 -8.81 -3.45 1.08
CA MET A 141 -7.64 -4.22 0.70
C MET A 141 -6.74 -4.39 1.93
N ILE A 142 -6.17 -5.57 2.12
CA ILE A 142 -5.44 -5.90 3.35
C ILE A 142 -4.01 -6.30 3.03
N GLY A 143 -3.07 -5.62 3.66
CA GLY A 143 -1.70 -6.03 3.80
C GLY A 143 -1.37 -6.31 5.26
N ILE A 144 -0.21 -6.87 5.47
CA ILE A 144 0.27 -7.26 6.80
C ILE A 144 1.65 -6.65 7.02
N TYR A 145 1.97 -6.33 8.27
CA TYR A 145 3.37 -6.15 8.65
C TYR A 145 3.72 -6.93 9.91
N TRP A 146 4.99 -7.29 10.00
CA TRP A 146 5.60 -7.93 11.15
C TRP A 146 6.80 -7.10 11.60
N PHE A 147 6.72 -6.52 12.79
CA PHE A 147 7.80 -5.70 13.34
C PHE A 147 8.95 -6.60 13.81
N SER A 148 10.15 -6.37 13.28
CA SER A 148 11.28 -7.21 13.53
C SER A 148 12.09 -6.77 14.75
N TYR A 149 12.44 -7.73 15.58
CA TYR A 149 13.51 -7.65 16.56
C TYR A 149 14.62 -8.66 16.27
N SER A 150 14.70 -9.15 15.06
CA SER A 150 15.74 -10.11 14.67
C SER A 150 17.09 -9.44 14.48
N TYR A 151 18.11 -10.15 14.87
CA TYR A 151 19.52 -9.80 14.68
C TYR A 151 20.34 -10.97 14.13
N THR A 152 19.64 -12.02 13.66
CA THR A 152 20.20 -13.20 13.00
C THR A 152 19.26 -13.70 11.91
N TYR A 153 19.79 -14.42 10.92
CA TYR A 153 18.98 -15.07 9.87
C TYR A 153 17.95 -16.05 10.45
N GLN A 154 18.37 -16.82 11.47
CA GLN A 154 17.48 -17.75 12.16
C GLN A 154 16.33 -17.01 12.86
N GLY A 155 16.60 -15.87 13.49
CA GLY A 155 15.59 -15.01 14.10
C GLY A 155 14.56 -14.54 13.07
N ALA A 156 15.01 -14.00 11.93
CA ALA A 156 14.15 -13.57 10.85
C ALA A 156 13.28 -14.71 10.27
N LYS A 157 13.84 -15.92 10.16
CA LYS A 157 13.09 -17.12 9.77
C LYS A 157 12.00 -17.47 10.78
N LEU A 158 12.31 -17.43 12.07
CA LEU A 158 11.33 -17.69 13.14
C LEU A 158 10.21 -16.64 13.14
N GLU A 159 10.54 -15.36 12.93
CA GLU A 159 9.55 -14.29 12.76
C GLU A 159 8.62 -14.58 11.56
N ALA A 160 9.18 -14.95 10.40
CA ALA A 160 8.40 -15.28 9.22
C ALA A 160 7.47 -16.49 9.43
N GLU A 161 7.96 -17.54 10.08
CA GLU A 161 7.15 -18.72 10.39
C GLU A 161 6.02 -18.39 11.38
N LYS A 162 6.30 -17.54 12.38
CA LYS A 162 5.28 -17.08 13.32
C LYS A 162 4.25 -16.17 12.65
N CYS A 163 4.71 -15.25 11.81
CA CYS A 163 3.85 -14.41 10.98
C CYS A 163 2.91 -15.29 10.15
N TYR A 164 3.45 -16.24 9.40
CA TYR A 164 2.65 -17.17 8.60
C TYR A 164 1.60 -17.92 9.44
N LYS A 165 1.99 -18.51 10.58
CA LYS A 165 1.05 -19.21 11.46
C LYS A 165 -0.09 -18.31 11.94
N THR A 166 0.18 -17.03 12.13
CA THR A 166 -0.80 -16.01 12.56
C THR A 166 -1.77 -15.66 11.45
N ILE A 167 -1.27 -15.46 10.22
CA ILE A 167 -2.06 -14.90 9.11
C ILE A 167 -2.71 -15.96 8.20
N ARG A 168 -2.24 -17.22 8.19
CA ARG A 168 -2.60 -18.25 7.20
C ARG A 168 -4.10 -18.47 7.00
N LYS A 169 -4.90 -18.32 8.06
CA LYS A 169 -6.36 -18.48 7.97
C LYS A 169 -7.08 -17.34 7.25
N TYR A 170 -6.38 -16.22 7.01
CA TYR A 170 -6.90 -15.06 6.29
C TYR A 170 -6.26 -14.93 4.90
N LYS A 171 -5.64 -16.02 4.38
CA LYS A 171 -4.85 -15.97 3.15
C LYS A 171 -5.64 -15.34 1.99
N ASP A 172 -6.89 -15.73 1.83
CA ASP A 172 -7.75 -15.30 0.73
C ASP A 172 -8.19 -13.83 0.86
N ASN A 173 -8.04 -13.23 2.05
CA ASN A 173 -8.37 -11.82 2.31
C ASN A 173 -7.14 -10.90 2.25
N ILE A 174 -5.92 -11.45 2.27
CA ILE A 174 -4.68 -10.67 2.25
C ILE A 174 -4.27 -10.45 0.80
N THR A 175 -4.64 -9.29 0.26
CA THR A 175 -4.45 -8.92 -1.16
C THR A 175 -3.20 -8.08 -1.41
N LEU A 176 -2.61 -7.52 -0.36
CA LEU A 176 -1.37 -6.73 -0.40
C LEU A 176 -0.22 -7.53 0.24
N PRO A 177 1.04 -7.09 0.07
CA PRO A 177 2.18 -7.82 0.61
C PRO A 177 2.18 -7.95 2.14
N VAL A 178 2.91 -8.96 2.60
CA VAL A 178 3.34 -9.13 3.99
C VAL A 178 4.72 -8.49 4.12
N PHE A 179 4.79 -7.39 4.85
CA PHE A 179 6.00 -6.60 5.00
C PHE A 179 6.79 -7.00 6.25
N TRP A 180 8.08 -7.17 6.09
CA TRP A 180 9.04 -7.20 7.19
C TRP A 180 9.42 -5.76 7.55
N ASP A 181 9.12 -5.37 8.76
CA ASP A 181 9.29 -4.01 9.25
C ASP A 181 10.57 -3.94 10.09
N PHE A 182 11.58 -3.20 9.57
CA PHE A 182 12.89 -3.10 10.17
C PHE A 182 13.37 -1.65 10.20
N GLU A 183 13.56 -1.14 11.41
CA GLU A 183 13.86 0.27 11.66
C GLU A 183 14.69 0.51 12.94
N TYR A 184 14.76 1.75 13.42
CA TYR A 184 15.62 2.17 14.54
C TYR A 184 15.51 1.27 15.78
N ASP A 185 14.29 0.92 16.18
CA ASP A 185 14.09 0.06 17.35
C ASP A 185 14.59 -1.36 17.13
N SER A 186 14.58 -1.86 15.91
CA SER A 186 15.14 -3.16 15.54
C SER A 186 16.65 -3.18 15.76
N VAL A 187 17.36 -2.16 15.24
CA VAL A 187 18.81 -2.02 15.39
C VAL A 187 19.19 -1.73 16.84
N ASN A 188 18.45 -0.85 17.50
CA ASN A 188 18.68 -0.56 18.94
C ASN A 188 18.52 -1.82 19.80
N PHE A 189 17.55 -2.67 19.47
CA PHE A 189 17.39 -3.94 20.17
C PHE A 189 18.58 -4.88 19.94
N ALA A 190 19.04 -5.01 18.70
CA ALA A 190 20.22 -5.81 18.36
C ALA A 190 21.47 -5.32 19.10
N ASN A 191 21.70 -4.00 19.11
CA ASN A 191 22.83 -3.38 19.79
C ASN A 191 22.81 -3.68 21.32
N ARG A 192 21.62 -3.61 21.96
CA ARG A 192 21.46 -3.99 23.37
C ARG A 192 21.75 -5.47 23.65
N LYS A 193 21.67 -6.31 22.62
CA LYS A 193 22.02 -7.74 22.67
C LYS A 193 23.49 -8.01 22.28
N GLY A 194 24.27 -6.97 22.01
CA GLY A 194 25.68 -7.08 21.61
C GLY A 194 25.89 -7.44 20.11
N TYR A 195 24.87 -7.27 19.28
CA TYR A 195 24.95 -7.54 17.85
C TYR A 195 25.01 -6.24 17.06
N HIS A 196 25.99 -6.13 16.17
CA HIS A 196 26.08 -5.05 15.22
C HIS A 196 25.38 -5.45 13.91
N ILE A 197 24.48 -4.61 13.44
CA ILE A 197 23.75 -4.85 12.19
C ILE A 197 24.51 -4.19 11.03
N SER A 198 25.11 -5.01 10.18
CA SER A 198 25.68 -4.58 8.91
C SER A 198 24.64 -4.63 7.79
N GLU A 199 24.88 -3.92 6.68
CA GLU A 199 24.06 -4.00 5.46
C GLU A 199 23.85 -5.46 4.99
N LYS A 200 24.93 -6.25 4.96
CA LYS A 200 24.87 -7.67 4.60
C LYS A 200 23.93 -8.46 5.51
N LEU A 201 24.00 -8.21 6.83
CA LEU A 201 23.16 -8.92 7.80
C LEU A 201 21.69 -8.48 7.67
N ALA A 202 21.41 -7.20 7.60
CA ALA A 202 20.05 -6.68 7.45
C ALA A 202 19.40 -7.17 6.15
N SER A 203 20.12 -7.06 5.03
CA SER A 203 19.67 -7.54 3.72
C SER A 203 19.39 -9.04 3.72
N GLY A 204 20.27 -9.84 4.31
CA GLY A 204 20.08 -11.29 4.40
C GLY A 204 18.96 -11.71 5.34
N MET A 205 18.70 -10.97 6.41
CA MET A 205 17.53 -11.19 7.29
C MET A 205 16.24 -10.87 6.56
N ALA A 206 16.19 -9.73 5.83
CA ALA A 206 15.05 -9.36 5.00
C ALA A 206 14.78 -10.42 3.92
N ASP A 207 15.83 -10.88 3.23
CA ASP A 207 15.72 -11.95 2.25
C ASP A 207 15.19 -13.26 2.85
N THR A 208 15.66 -13.62 4.03
CA THR A 208 15.22 -14.82 4.77
C THR A 208 13.74 -14.75 5.12
N PHE A 209 13.27 -13.61 5.67
CA PHE A 209 11.87 -13.41 6.00
C PHE A 209 11.00 -13.46 4.73
N CYS A 210 11.34 -12.62 3.76
CA CYS A 210 10.55 -12.49 2.53
C CYS A 210 10.49 -13.78 1.72
N THR A 211 11.61 -14.52 1.58
CA THR A 211 11.62 -15.83 0.92
C THR A 211 10.74 -16.83 1.66
N THR A 212 10.78 -16.85 3.01
CA THR A 212 9.95 -17.74 3.81
C THR A 212 8.46 -17.45 3.58
N ILE A 213 8.07 -16.18 3.58
CA ILE A 213 6.69 -15.74 3.33
C ILE A 213 6.23 -16.08 1.89
N LYS A 214 7.09 -15.83 0.89
CA LYS A 214 6.81 -16.19 -0.51
C LYS A 214 6.59 -17.69 -0.69
N ASN A 215 7.42 -18.52 -0.06
CA ASN A 215 7.28 -19.99 -0.11
C ASN A 215 5.99 -20.51 0.57
N LYS A 216 5.29 -19.66 1.32
CA LYS A 216 3.96 -19.94 1.89
C LYS A 216 2.82 -19.39 1.02
N GLY A 217 3.13 -18.83 -0.16
CA GLY A 217 2.18 -18.36 -1.13
C GLY A 217 1.61 -16.96 -0.81
N PHE A 218 2.39 -16.10 -0.14
CA PHE A 218 2.07 -14.68 0.05
C PHE A 218 3.05 -13.82 -0.74
N ARG A 219 2.62 -12.65 -1.14
CA ARG A 219 3.55 -11.60 -1.58
C ARG A 219 4.32 -11.07 -0.38
N ALA A 220 5.60 -10.76 -0.56
CA ALA A 220 6.45 -10.28 0.51
C ALA A 220 7.05 -8.93 0.16
N GLY A 221 7.29 -8.12 1.19
CA GLY A 221 7.88 -6.80 1.05
C GLY A 221 8.72 -6.42 2.27
N ILE A 222 9.39 -5.27 2.16
CA ILE A 222 10.22 -4.69 3.21
C ILE A 222 9.66 -3.29 3.48
N TYR A 223 9.34 -3.02 4.76
CA TYR A 223 9.10 -1.67 5.25
C TYR A 223 10.34 -1.16 5.94
N THR A 224 10.71 0.07 5.61
CA THR A 224 11.82 0.77 6.26
C THR A 224 11.75 2.28 5.97
N ASN A 225 12.52 3.06 6.70
CA ASN A 225 12.69 4.48 6.42
C ASN A 225 13.82 4.72 5.41
N ILE A 226 13.92 5.96 4.90
CA ILE A 226 14.93 6.32 3.88
C ILE A 226 16.37 6.13 4.36
N ASP A 227 16.66 6.46 5.62
CA ASP A 227 18.00 6.30 6.16
C ASP A 227 18.42 4.83 6.12
N TYR A 228 17.54 3.94 6.56
CA TYR A 228 17.81 2.51 6.56
C TYR A 228 17.82 1.90 5.17
N ALA A 229 16.95 2.37 4.27
CA ALA A 229 16.96 1.95 2.89
C ALA A 229 18.30 2.27 2.19
N ASN A 230 18.95 3.38 2.56
CA ASN A 230 20.22 3.79 1.98
C ASN A 230 21.46 3.19 2.67
N ASN A 231 21.37 2.86 3.96
CA ASN A 231 22.55 2.53 4.77
C ASN A 231 22.56 1.10 5.33
N TYR A 232 21.39 0.43 5.41
CA TYR A 232 21.25 -0.91 5.98
C TYR A 232 20.77 -1.96 5.01
N PHE A 233 20.27 -1.57 3.84
CA PHE A 233 19.80 -2.52 2.85
C PHE A 233 20.56 -2.38 1.53
N SER A 234 20.96 -3.50 0.95
CA SER A 234 21.45 -3.52 -0.40
C SER A 234 20.33 -3.20 -1.40
N LYS A 235 20.66 -2.51 -2.49
CA LYS A 235 19.71 -2.25 -3.58
C LYS A 235 19.14 -3.52 -4.18
N GLU A 236 19.94 -4.60 -4.16
CA GLU A 236 19.52 -5.90 -4.67
C GLU A 236 18.31 -6.44 -3.88
N VAL A 237 18.37 -6.43 -2.55
CA VAL A 237 17.26 -6.95 -1.72
C VAL A 237 16.02 -6.07 -1.81
N LEU A 238 16.18 -4.75 -1.85
CA LEU A 238 15.05 -3.82 -2.00
C LEU A 238 14.39 -3.93 -3.38
N ASN A 239 15.17 -4.21 -4.43
CA ASN A 239 14.62 -4.44 -5.77
C ASN A 239 14.04 -5.85 -5.96
N LYS A 240 14.41 -6.80 -5.11
CA LYS A 240 13.90 -8.19 -5.15
C LYS A 240 12.50 -8.32 -4.55
N TYR A 241 12.14 -7.43 -3.63
CA TYR A 241 10.87 -7.44 -2.89
C TYR A 241 10.13 -6.12 -2.99
N HIS A 242 8.84 -6.14 -2.69
CA HIS A 242 8.05 -4.91 -2.64
C HIS A 242 8.58 -3.99 -1.53
N THR A 243 8.90 -2.76 -1.88
CA THR A 243 9.42 -1.78 -0.90
C THR A 243 8.34 -0.80 -0.47
N TRP A 244 8.18 -0.66 0.84
CA TRP A 244 7.34 0.33 1.50
C TRP A 244 8.25 1.27 2.29
N ILE A 245 8.33 2.52 1.84
CA ILE A 245 9.23 3.55 2.39
C ILE A 245 8.49 4.48 3.34
N ALA A 246 9.06 4.73 4.51
CA ALA A 246 8.63 5.78 5.43
C ALA A 246 9.46 7.05 5.23
N GLN A 247 8.77 8.14 5.00
CA GLN A 247 9.32 9.48 5.05
C GLN A 247 8.17 10.48 5.27
N TRP A 248 8.14 11.10 6.42
CA TRP A 248 7.06 12.02 6.80
C TRP A 248 7.33 13.42 6.28
N THR A 249 7.06 13.61 5.01
CA THR A 249 7.31 14.84 4.24
C THR A 249 6.20 15.06 3.22
N SER A 250 6.17 16.24 2.58
CA SER A 250 5.21 16.53 1.52
C SER A 250 5.48 15.73 0.23
N THR A 251 6.75 15.36 -0.01
CA THR A 251 7.18 14.61 -1.19
C THR A 251 8.18 13.55 -0.78
N CYS A 252 8.06 12.35 -1.32
CA CYS A 252 9.05 11.31 -1.11
C CYS A 252 10.32 11.64 -1.90
N THR A 253 11.46 11.65 -1.20
CA THR A 253 12.78 11.92 -1.83
C THR A 253 13.58 10.67 -2.13
N TYR A 254 13.07 9.49 -1.75
CA TYR A 254 13.68 8.22 -2.09
C TYR A 254 13.75 8.04 -3.60
N LYS A 255 14.92 7.68 -4.12
CA LYS A 255 15.21 7.68 -5.58
C LYS A 255 15.03 6.33 -6.24
N ASP A 256 15.19 5.26 -5.47
CA ASP A 256 15.04 3.91 -5.98
C ASP A 256 13.55 3.49 -5.99
N HIS A 257 13.27 2.30 -6.47
CA HIS A 257 11.91 1.83 -6.65
C HIS A 257 11.21 1.53 -5.31
N TYR A 258 9.96 1.93 -5.17
CA TYR A 258 9.07 1.59 -4.06
C TYR A 258 7.61 1.57 -4.54
N ILE A 259 6.80 0.74 -3.93
CA ILE A 259 5.37 0.64 -4.25
C ILE A 259 4.50 1.45 -3.30
N MET A 260 4.95 1.65 -2.07
CA MET A 260 4.17 2.31 -1.02
C MET A 260 5.02 3.32 -0.27
N TRP A 261 4.39 4.42 0.11
CA TRP A 261 5.00 5.48 0.88
C TRP A 261 4.15 5.84 2.09
N GLN A 262 4.69 5.62 3.30
CA GLN A 262 4.13 6.16 4.54
C GLN A 262 4.53 7.63 4.63
N CYS A 263 3.55 8.52 4.40
CA CYS A 263 3.82 9.94 4.18
C CYS A 263 3.63 10.81 5.43
N THR A 264 3.00 10.29 6.48
CA THR A 264 2.84 10.95 7.78
C THR A 264 2.38 9.98 8.86
N ASP A 265 2.72 10.28 10.11
CA ASP A 265 2.28 9.62 11.33
C ASP A 265 1.12 10.34 12.03
N ASN A 266 0.57 11.39 11.43
CA ASN A 266 -0.36 12.30 12.10
C ASN A 266 -1.66 12.52 11.31
N PHE A 267 -2.07 11.56 10.49
CA PHE A 267 -3.37 11.61 9.83
C PHE A 267 -4.48 11.38 10.86
N ARG A 268 -5.54 12.22 10.83
CA ARG A 268 -6.60 12.15 11.84
C ARG A 268 -7.93 11.71 11.25
N ILE A 269 -8.50 10.68 11.88
CA ILE A 269 -9.87 10.22 11.63
C ILE A 269 -10.63 10.31 12.96
N ASN A 270 -11.67 11.13 13.04
CA ASN A 270 -12.41 11.42 14.27
C ASN A 270 -11.49 11.73 15.46
N GLY A 271 -10.47 12.59 15.24
CA GLY A 271 -9.51 13.02 16.25
C GLY A 271 -8.44 12.00 16.62
N LYS A 272 -8.55 10.73 16.18
CA LYS A 272 -7.55 9.69 16.41
C LYS A 272 -6.48 9.73 15.33
N LYS A 273 -5.21 9.59 15.74
CA LYS A 273 -4.05 9.58 14.82
C LYS A 273 -3.84 8.22 14.18
N PHE A 274 -3.43 8.26 12.91
CA PHE A 274 -3.02 7.11 12.11
C PHE A 274 -1.84 7.48 11.23
N ASP A 275 -1.07 6.47 10.87
CA ASP A 275 -0.09 6.57 9.81
C ASP A 275 -0.79 6.48 8.47
N LEU A 276 -0.54 7.46 7.58
CA LEU A 276 -1.15 7.50 6.25
C LEU A 276 -0.19 7.02 5.18
N ASN A 277 -0.71 6.20 4.30
CA ASN A 277 0.03 5.54 3.25
C ASN A 277 -0.54 5.85 1.88
N ARG A 278 0.36 5.96 0.87
CA ARG A 278 0.05 6.02 -0.54
C ARG A 278 0.55 4.76 -1.22
N LEU A 279 -0.35 3.94 -1.74
CA LEU A 279 0.01 2.79 -2.56
C LEU A 279 -0.04 3.19 -4.03
N TYR A 280 1.10 3.14 -4.71
CA TYR A 280 1.24 3.47 -6.13
C TYR A 280 0.90 2.23 -6.97
N ILE A 281 -0.32 2.18 -7.47
CA ILE A 281 -0.88 0.99 -8.14
C ILE A 281 -0.04 0.53 -9.32
N ASN A 282 0.49 1.46 -10.12
CA ASN A 282 1.29 1.10 -11.28
C ASN A 282 2.67 0.55 -10.90
N ARG A 283 3.31 1.12 -9.87
CA ARG A 283 4.56 0.60 -9.35
C ARG A 283 4.37 -0.80 -8.79
N TYR A 284 3.29 -1.02 -8.02
CA TYR A 284 2.93 -2.34 -7.50
C TYR A 284 2.72 -3.38 -8.62
N LYS A 285 2.07 -2.99 -9.71
CA LYS A 285 1.89 -3.84 -10.90
C LYS A 285 3.22 -4.08 -11.62
N TYR A 286 4.07 -3.07 -11.71
CA TYR A 286 5.39 -3.19 -12.35
C TYR A 286 6.31 -4.18 -11.64
N ASP A 287 6.37 -4.18 -10.31
CA ASP A 287 7.15 -5.14 -9.52
C ASP A 287 6.77 -6.59 -9.83
N ALA A 288 5.47 -6.81 -9.96
CA ALA A 288 4.97 -8.12 -10.33
C ALA A 288 5.34 -8.52 -11.78
N GLN A 289 5.62 -7.55 -12.67
CA GLN A 289 6.11 -7.82 -14.04
C GLN A 289 7.57 -8.27 -14.07
N GLN A 290 8.39 -7.75 -13.16
CA GLN A 290 9.82 -8.07 -13.09
C GLN A 290 10.09 -9.43 -12.46
N SER A 291 9.10 -10.03 -11.80
CA SER A 291 9.25 -11.41 -11.32
C SER A 291 9.45 -12.33 -12.52
N LYS A 292 10.61 -13.02 -12.55
CA LYS A 292 11.06 -13.81 -13.73
C LYS A 292 10.22 -15.07 -13.97
N ALA A 293 9.38 -15.47 -13.03
CA ALA A 293 8.51 -16.62 -13.17
C ALA A 293 7.17 -16.20 -13.78
N ARG A 294 6.99 -16.50 -15.06
CA ARG A 294 5.73 -16.31 -15.78
C ARG A 294 5.22 -17.63 -16.26
N THR A 295 4.13 -18.10 -15.69
CA THR A 295 3.45 -19.27 -16.19
C THR A 295 2.49 -18.86 -17.30
N LYS A 296 2.81 -19.22 -18.55
CA LYS A 296 1.90 -19.04 -19.69
C LYS A 296 0.74 -20.01 -19.59
N MET A 297 -0.47 -19.54 -19.73
CA MET A 297 -1.68 -20.35 -19.78
C MET A 297 -2.62 -19.85 -20.88
N THR A 298 -3.15 -20.77 -21.67
CA THR A 298 -4.24 -20.49 -22.59
C THR A 298 -5.55 -20.75 -21.89
N VAL A 299 -6.46 -19.77 -21.87
CA VAL A 299 -7.73 -19.80 -21.14
C VAL A 299 -8.91 -19.45 -22.02
N SER A 300 -10.09 -19.93 -21.63
CA SER A 300 -11.35 -19.39 -22.12
C SER A 300 -11.73 -18.16 -21.28
N ALA A 301 -11.83 -17.01 -21.91
CA ALA A 301 -12.11 -15.73 -21.25
C ALA A 301 -13.51 -15.23 -21.61
N THR A 302 -14.35 -15.09 -20.61
CA THR A 302 -15.65 -14.41 -20.65
C THR A 302 -15.54 -13.03 -20.00
N ALA A 303 -16.64 -12.30 -19.88
CA ALA A 303 -16.67 -11.02 -19.18
C ALA A 303 -17.96 -10.85 -18.38
N TYR A 304 -17.84 -10.19 -17.25
CA TYR A 304 -18.96 -9.86 -16.37
C TYR A 304 -18.94 -8.39 -15.96
N SER A 305 -20.08 -7.88 -15.53
CA SER A 305 -20.23 -6.54 -14.97
C SER A 305 -21.22 -6.55 -13.82
N GLY A 306 -21.23 -5.51 -13.03
CA GLY A 306 -22.13 -5.35 -11.90
C GLY A 306 -21.47 -4.57 -10.75
N ASP A 307 -22.25 -4.36 -9.70
CA ASP A 307 -21.84 -3.60 -8.50
C ASP A 307 -21.73 -4.49 -7.25
N GLY A 308 -21.72 -5.81 -7.44
CA GLY A 308 -21.55 -6.81 -6.39
C GLY A 308 -20.19 -6.71 -5.69
N ILE A 309 -19.96 -7.66 -4.79
CA ILE A 309 -18.69 -7.81 -4.06
C ILE A 309 -18.03 -9.09 -4.56
N THR A 310 -16.75 -9.03 -4.85
CA THR A 310 -15.95 -10.19 -5.26
C THR A 310 -15.80 -11.21 -4.14
N SER A 311 -15.35 -12.40 -4.48
CA SER A 311 -15.05 -13.46 -3.49
C SER A 311 -13.97 -13.07 -2.48
N THR A 312 -13.10 -12.12 -2.81
CA THR A 312 -12.10 -11.55 -1.89
C THR A 312 -12.61 -10.31 -1.14
N MET A 313 -13.92 -10.05 -1.21
CA MET A 313 -14.60 -8.99 -0.47
C MET A 313 -14.24 -7.58 -0.90
N ILE A 314 -13.84 -7.37 -2.14
CA ILE A 314 -13.64 -6.04 -2.73
C ILE A 314 -14.73 -5.72 -3.74
N LYS A 315 -14.94 -4.44 -4.04
CA LYS A 315 -15.77 -4.03 -5.17
C LYS A 315 -15.02 -4.30 -6.48
N PRO A 316 -15.61 -5.02 -7.45
CA PRO A 316 -14.92 -5.30 -8.69
C PRO A 316 -14.68 -4.01 -9.50
N TYR A 317 -13.57 -3.97 -10.20
CA TYR A 317 -13.15 -2.86 -11.05
C TYR A 317 -12.44 -3.38 -12.31
N TRP A 318 -12.32 -2.55 -13.34
CA TRP A 318 -11.57 -2.90 -14.56
C TRP A 318 -10.09 -3.14 -14.23
N GLY A 319 -9.73 -4.37 -14.09
CA GLY A 319 -8.45 -4.86 -13.60
C GLY A 319 -8.60 -6.06 -12.67
N VAL A 320 -9.84 -6.48 -12.42
CA VAL A 320 -10.18 -7.70 -11.68
C VAL A 320 -10.58 -8.80 -12.67
N ILE A 321 -10.21 -10.02 -12.36
CA ILE A 321 -10.72 -11.23 -13.01
C ILE A 321 -11.24 -12.22 -11.98
N ALA A 322 -12.30 -12.93 -12.35
CA ALA A 322 -12.73 -14.15 -11.68
C ALA A 322 -11.97 -15.34 -12.26
N VAL A 323 -11.57 -16.25 -11.40
CA VAL A 323 -10.74 -17.41 -11.71
C VAL A 323 -11.22 -18.64 -10.95
N ASP A 324 -10.68 -19.81 -11.32
CA ASP A 324 -10.67 -20.98 -10.43
C ASP A 324 -9.47 -20.85 -9.46
N PRO A 325 -9.70 -20.67 -8.15
CA PRO A 325 -8.60 -20.44 -7.20
C PRO A 325 -7.66 -21.64 -7.04
N SER A 326 -8.09 -22.82 -7.46
CA SER A 326 -7.24 -24.02 -7.47
C SER A 326 -6.23 -24.00 -8.62
N VAL A 327 -6.48 -23.18 -9.66
CA VAL A 327 -5.65 -23.06 -10.87
C VAL A 327 -4.87 -21.73 -10.86
N ILE A 328 -5.53 -20.64 -10.53
CA ILE A 328 -4.95 -19.31 -10.40
C ILE A 328 -5.30 -18.79 -9.00
N PRO A 329 -4.39 -18.83 -8.03
CA PRO A 329 -4.66 -18.41 -6.66
C PRO A 329 -5.15 -16.95 -6.59
N TYR A 330 -6.03 -16.66 -5.65
CA TYR A 330 -6.44 -15.27 -5.37
C TYR A 330 -5.23 -14.38 -5.09
N GLY A 331 -5.34 -13.14 -5.53
CA GLY A 331 -4.26 -12.17 -5.47
C GLY A 331 -3.17 -12.37 -6.53
N SER A 332 -3.23 -13.43 -7.37
CA SER A 332 -2.30 -13.58 -8.48
C SER A 332 -2.42 -12.42 -9.45
N LEU A 333 -1.28 -11.90 -9.89
CA LEU A 333 -1.24 -10.93 -10.95
C LEU A 333 -1.20 -11.66 -12.30
N VAL A 334 -2.10 -11.29 -13.19
CA VAL A 334 -2.26 -11.95 -14.50
C VAL A 334 -2.11 -10.92 -15.61
N TYR A 335 -1.06 -11.04 -16.41
CA TYR A 335 -0.92 -10.23 -17.62
C TYR A 335 -1.75 -10.80 -18.75
N ILE A 336 -2.62 -9.98 -19.33
CA ILE A 336 -3.46 -10.33 -20.50
C ILE A 336 -2.98 -9.52 -21.70
N PRO A 337 -2.18 -10.11 -22.59
CA PRO A 337 -1.62 -9.40 -23.76
C PRO A 337 -2.66 -8.73 -24.64
N TYR A 338 -3.86 -9.30 -24.74
CA TYR A 338 -4.96 -8.73 -25.52
C TYR A 338 -5.29 -7.27 -25.14
N PHE A 339 -5.09 -6.94 -23.85
CA PHE A 339 -5.35 -5.58 -23.33
C PHE A 339 -4.05 -4.81 -23.06
N ASP A 340 -2.89 -5.46 -23.25
CA ASP A 340 -1.59 -4.96 -22.77
C ASP A 340 -1.66 -4.50 -21.31
N LYS A 341 -2.25 -5.36 -20.44
CA LYS A 341 -2.61 -4.96 -19.08
C LYS A 341 -2.53 -6.11 -18.10
N TYR A 342 -2.26 -5.74 -16.84
CA TYR A 342 -2.32 -6.65 -15.68
C TYR A 342 -3.67 -6.57 -15.01
N PHE A 343 -4.15 -7.75 -14.62
CA PHE A 343 -5.37 -7.97 -13.86
C PHE A 343 -5.01 -8.71 -12.56
N VAL A 344 -5.86 -8.58 -11.55
CA VAL A 344 -5.69 -9.29 -10.28
C VAL A 344 -6.82 -10.32 -10.17
N ALA A 345 -6.46 -11.54 -9.78
CA ALA A 345 -7.41 -12.59 -9.49
C ALA A 345 -8.06 -12.33 -8.12
N GLU A 346 -9.24 -11.72 -8.11
CA GLU A 346 -9.93 -11.30 -6.88
C GLU A 346 -11.35 -11.87 -6.78
N ASP A 347 -11.76 -12.66 -7.77
CA ASP A 347 -13.11 -13.19 -7.79
C ASP A 347 -13.13 -14.65 -8.24
N CYS A 348 -14.27 -15.33 -8.02
CA CYS A 348 -14.58 -16.63 -8.59
C CYS A 348 -16.06 -16.67 -8.94
N GLY A 349 -16.45 -17.64 -9.74
CA GLY A 349 -17.84 -17.89 -10.10
C GLY A 349 -18.10 -19.38 -10.29
N GLY A 350 -19.32 -19.83 -10.04
CA GLY A 350 -19.67 -21.26 -10.13
C GLY A 350 -19.46 -21.88 -11.52
N GLY A 351 -19.37 -21.04 -12.57
CA GLY A 351 -19.04 -21.46 -13.94
C GLY A 351 -17.59 -21.23 -14.35
N ILE A 352 -16.74 -20.68 -13.46
CA ILE A 352 -15.34 -20.37 -13.73
C ILE A 352 -14.48 -21.48 -13.13
N ILE A 353 -14.35 -22.56 -13.88
CA ILE A 353 -13.66 -23.79 -13.43
C ILE A 353 -12.51 -24.10 -14.37
N GLY A 354 -11.37 -24.49 -13.81
CA GLY A 354 -10.17 -24.88 -14.55
C GLY A 354 -9.53 -23.71 -15.28
N LYS A 355 -9.20 -23.89 -16.55
CA LYS A 355 -8.58 -22.84 -17.41
C LYS A 355 -9.62 -21.89 -17.99
N ARG A 356 -10.44 -21.32 -17.14
CA ARG A 356 -11.42 -20.28 -17.49
C ARG A 356 -11.22 -19.05 -16.62
N ILE A 357 -11.37 -17.88 -17.21
CA ILE A 357 -11.40 -16.61 -16.49
C ILE A 357 -12.63 -15.81 -16.90
N ASP A 358 -13.08 -14.92 -16.01
CA ASP A 358 -14.14 -13.96 -16.28
C ASP A 358 -13.62 -12.55 -15.99
N ILE A 359 -13.65 -11.67 -16.98
CA ILE A 359 -13.00 -10.36 -16.92
C ILE A 359 -14.03 -9.34 -16.52
N PHE A 360 -13.80 -8.62 -15.41
CA PHE A 360 -14.69 -7.54 -15.04
C PHE A 360 -14.64 -6.40 -16.08
N MET A 361 -15.82 -5.98 -16.54
CA MET A 361 -16.00 -4.84 -17.44
C MET A 361 -16.97 -3.82 -16.84
N ASN A 362 -16.89 -2.57 -17.29
CA ASN A 362 -17.65 -1.49 -16.67
C ASN A 362 -19.14 -1.49 -17.06
N SER A 363 -19.53 -2.30 -18.06
CA SER A 363 -20.93 -2.38 -18.52
C SER A 363 -21.23 -3.72 -19.16
N GLU A 364 -22.51 -4.10 -19.13
CA GLU A 364 -22.99 -5.27 -19.86
C GLU A 364 -22.80 -5.14 -21.40
N ALA A 365 -22.85 -3.92 -21.93
CA ALA A 365 -22.59 -3.68 -23.34
C ALA A 365 -21.16 -4.07 -23.74
N GLU A 366 -20.18 -3.76 -22.87
CA GLU A 366 -18.79 -4.19 -23.04
C GLU A 366 -18.65 -5.71 -22.92
N CYS A 367 -19.34 -6.33 -21.95
CA CYS A 367 -19.37 -7.79 -21.80
C CYS A 367 -19.92 -8.48 -23.04
N ARG A 368 -21.05 -8.00 -23.58
CA ARG A 368 -21.65 -8.54 -24.83
C ARG A 368 -20.73 -8.37 -26.03
N LYS A 369 -20.05 -7.24 -26.14
CA LYS A 369 -19.05 -6.99 -27.20
C LYS A 369 -17.83 -7.89 -27.07
N TRP A 370 -17.42 -8.20 -25.86
CA TRP A 370 -16.33 -9.12 -25.57
C TRP A 370 -16.69 -10.56 -26.00
N GLY A 371 -17.83 -11.05 -25.55
CA GLY A 371 -18.27 -12.42 -25.78
C GLY A 371 -17.38 -13.45 -25.09
N VAL A 372 -17.05 -14.52 -25.79
CA VAL A 372 -16.14 -15.58 -25.34
C VAL A 372 -14.93 -15.64 -26.26
N LYS A 373 -13.73 -15.62 -25.69
CA LYS A 373 -12.48 -15.70 -26.46
C LYS A 373 -11.52 -16.69 -25.83
N THR A 374 -10.77 -17.37 -26.68
CA THR A 374 -9.58 -18.12 -26.22
C THR A 374 -8.37 -17.21 -26.32
N ILE A 375 -7.72 -16.94 -25.19
CA ILE A 375 -6.59 -16.03 -25.11
C ILE A 375 -5.45 -16.64 -24.30
N ASP A 376 -4.24 -16.17 -24.58
CA ASP A 376 -3.08 -16.44 -23.72
C ASP A 376 -3.02 -15.42 -22.60
N ILE A 377 -2.73 -15.88 -21.42
CA ILE A 377 -2.44 -15.09 -20.22
C ILE A 377 -1.10 -15.51 -19.63
N TYR A 378 -0.53 -14.64 -18.80
CA TYR A 378 0.71 -14.93 -18.08
C TYR A 378 0.47 -14.65 -16.60
N ILE A 379 0.54 -15.71 -15.79
CA ILE A 379 0.45 -15.64 -14.34
C ILE A 379 1.84 -15.24 -13.83
N ILE A 380 1.88 -14.25 -12.96
CA ILE A 380 3.11 -13.75 -12.34
C ILE A 380 3.20 -14.38 -10.95
N GLU A 381 4.20 -15.20 -10.75
CA GLU A 381 4.45 -15.92 -9.49
C GLU A 381 5.37 -15.11 -8.56
#